data_9be3534fa2df0380287397ef65df4121
#
_entry.id   9be3534fa2df0380287397ef65df4121
#
_cell.length_a   1.000
_cell.length_b   1.000
_cell.length_c   1.000
_cell.angle_alpha   90.00
_cell.angle_beta   90.00
_cell.angle_gamma   90.00
#
_symmetry.space_group_name_H-M   'P 1'
#
loop_
_entity.id
_entity.type
_entity.pdbx_description
1 polymer ?
#
loop_
_entity_poly.entity_id
_entity_poly.type
_entity_poly.pdbx_seq_one_letter_code
_entity_poly.pdbx_strand_id
1 'polypeptide(L)'
;MSAIRFWAGQPVSNWRGGGGVSWSGSTANGIGTYSSSSEIVAESTATYDGTTLELTTSGGGLKMDGLASSNANTLDDYEEGTWTAAFTTGGGTIAPNTSYDTLNYTKIGRLVNVSGNVDGFTVSTPTGSLTMTGLPFAIADTAERSDRGCFFVTASGLVSGEDNLMGQFNAGGGLVINYGNGGTGGGGASMAAQIDAGSYIRVNATYCAAT
;
A
#
# COMPACT_ATOMS: atom_id res chain seq x y z
N MET A 1 20.52 -3.90 -60.76
CA MET A 1 19.60 -4.05 -59.62
C MET A 1 20.01 -5.29 -58.83
N SER A 2 20.59 -5.12 -57.67
CA SER A 2 21.03 -6.24 -56.82
C SER A 2 19.88 -6.66 -55.93
N ALA A 3 19.44 -7.91 -56.05
CA ALA A 3 18.35 -8.44 -55.26
C ALA A 3 18.81 -8.68 -53.82
N ILE A 4 18.14 -8.08 -52.87
CA ILE A 4 18.32 -8.36 -51.41
C ILE A 4 17.75 -9.75 -51.15
N ARG A 5 18.59 -10.73 -50.85
CA ARG A 5 18.17 -12.07 -50.45
C ARG A 5 18.08 -12.12 -48.93
N PHE A 6 16.87 -12.24 -48.41
CA PHE A 6 16.65 -12.62 -47.00
C PHE A 6 16.87 -14.11 -46.83
N TRP A 7 17.84 -14.51 -46.04
CA TRP A 7 18.00 -15.90 -45.61
C TRP A 7 17.24 -16.09 -44.27
N ALA A 8 16.24 -16.93 -44.33
CA ALA A 8 15.55 -17.35 -43.12
C ALA A 8 16.54 -18.14 -42.24
N GLY A 9 16.76 -17.73 -41.00
CA GLY A 9 17.51 -18.44 -39.95
C GLY A 9 18.92 -17.93 -39.65
N GLN A 10 19.35 -16.83 -40.21
CA GLN A 10 20.58 -16.16 -39.75
C GLN A 10 20.21 -15.04 -38.78
N PRO A 11 20.85 -14.98 -37.57
CA PRO A 11 20.74 -13.78 -36.76
C PRO A 11 21.20 -12.58 -37.57
N VAL A 12 20.46 -11.47 -37.48
CA VAL A 12 20.74 -10.22 -38.22
C VAL A 12 22.05 -9.53 -37.76
N SER A 13 23.03 -10.31 -37.31
CA SER A 13 24.34 -9.84 -36.84
C SER A 13 25.29 -9.35 -37.91
N ASN A 14 24.89 -9.27 -39.22
CA ASN A 14 25.76 -8.87 -40.29
C ASN A 14 25.16 -7.84 -41.27
N TRP A 15 24.61 -6.75 -40.75
CA TRP A 15 24.49 -5.53 -41.55
C TRP A 15 25.87 -4.85 -41.63
N ARG A 16 26.71 -5.29 -42.57
CA ARG A 16 27.94 -4.59 -42.94
C ARG A 16 27.60 -3.42 -43.85
N GLY A 17 27.39 -2.28 -43.29
CA GLY A 17 27.26 -1.02 -43.97
C GLY A 17 27.46 0.10 -42.95
N GLY A 18 28.71 0.46 -42.66
CA GLY A 18 29.09 1.64 -41.91
C GLY A 18 28.42 1.79 -40.56
N GLY A 19 28.95 1.22 -39.47
CA GLY A 19 28.51 1.48 -38.09
C GLY A 19 27.15 0.91 -37.71
N GLY A 20 26.79 -0.29 -38.20
CA GLY A 20 25.52 -0.94 -37.86
C GLY A 20 25.40 -1.32 -36.39
N VAL A 21 24.26 -1.01 -35.80
CA VAL A 21 23.91 -1.45 -34.43
C VAL A 21 23.64 -2.96 -34.49
N SER A 22 24.29 -3.74 -33.61
CA SER A 22 23.99 -5.16 -33.41
C SER A 22 22.85 -5.34 -32.43
N TRP A 23 22.05 -6.38 -32.60
CA TRP A 23 21.08 -6.83 -31.63
C TRP A 23 21.65 -8.00 -30.82
N SER A 24 21.57 -7.94 -29.51
CA SER A 24 21.93 -9.02 -28.63
C SER A 24 20.76 -9.37 -27.70
N GLY A 25 20.88 -10.51 -27.01
CA GLY A 25 19.82 -11.05 -26.20
C GLY A 25 18.90 -12.01 -26.96
N SER A 26 18.19 -12.84 -26.23
CA SER A 26 17.32 -13.90 -26.76
C SER A 26 15.92 -13.90 -26.16
N THR A 27 15.55 -12.84 -25.43
CA THR A 27 14.27 -12.76 -24.76
C THR A 27 13.16 -12.51 -25.77
N ALA A 28 12.21 -13.44 -25.85
CA ALA A 28 10.98 -13.22 -26.62
C ALA A 28 10.21 -12.04 -26.04
N ASN A 29 9.73 -11.15 -26.93
CA ASN A 29 9.01 -9.94 -26.52
C ASN A 29 9.81 -8.94 -25.67
N GLY A 30 11.12 -9.11 -25.52
CA GLY A 30 11.99 -8.19 -24.78
C GLY A 30 12.01 -6.80 -25.42
N ILE A 31 11.99 -5.76 -24.59
CA ILE A 31 12.15 -4.37 -25.02
C ILE A 31 13.62 -4.17 -25.37
N GLY A 32 13.87 -3.64 -26.57
CA GLY A 32 15.21 -3.29 -27.01
C GLY A 32 15.70 -2.00 -26.36
N THR A 33 16.78 -2.08 -25.59
CA THR A 33 17.45 -0.91 -25.01
C THR A 33 18.79 -0.64 -25.69
N TYR A 34 19.14 0.63 -25.78
CA TYR A 34 20.41 1.06 -26.37
C TYR A 34 21.54 0.87 -25.37
N SER A 35 22.37 -0.13 -25.59
CA SER A 35 23.48 -0.46 -24.70
C SER A 35 24.75 0.32 -25.03
N SER A 36 25.02 0.54 -26.34
CA SER A 36 26.18 1.29 -26.80
C SER A 36 25.97 1.84 -28.22
N SER A 37 26.92 2.60 -28.73
CA SER A 37 26.85 3.11 -30.12
C SER A 37 26.77 2.01 -31.20
N SER A 38 26.96 0.76 -30.83
CA SER A 38 26.98 -0.38 -31.76
C SER A 38 26.04 -1.53 -31.33
N GLU A 39 25.27 -1.38 -30.23
CA GLU A 39 24.48 -2.49 -29.73
C GLU A 39 23.13 -2.06 -29.17
N ILE A 40 22.09 -2.82 -29.52
CA ILE A 40 20.77 -2.84 -28.87
C ILE A 40 20.61 -4.20 -28.20
N VAL A 41 20.25 -4.20 -26.92
CA VAL A 41 20.01 -5.43 -26.13
C VAL A 41 18.52 -5.63 -25.94
N ALA A 42 18.04 -6.85 -26.18
CA ALA A 42 16.69 -7.22 -25.79
C ALA A 42 16.68 -7.53 -24.28
N GLU A 43 16.00 -6.69 -23.51
CA GLU A 43 15.95 -6.81 -22.05
C GLU A 43 15.21 -8.08 -21.63
N SER A 44 15.79 -8.81 -20.68
CA SER A 44 15.15 -10.01 -20.13
C SER A 44 14.09 -9.68 -19.06
N THR A 45 14.12 -8.47 -18.55
CA THR A 45 13.31 -8.02 -17.41
C THR A 45 12.27 -6.96 -17.78
N ALA A 46 12.24 -6.56 -19.04
CA ALA A 46 11.24 -5.65 -19.60
C ALA A 46 10.70 -6.24 -20.90
N THR A 47 9.46 -6.68 -20.88
CA THR A 47 8.82 -7.36 -22.02
C THR A 47 7.48 -6.73 -22.39
N TYR A 48 7.09 -6.84 -23.67
CA TYR A 48 5.78 -6.40 -24.14
C TYR A 48 5.19 -7.46 -25.08
N ASP A 49 4.11 -8.09 -24.68
CA ASP A 49 3.46 -9.18 -25.44
C ASP A 49 2.40 -8.71 -26.47
N GLY A 50 2.27 -7.40 -26.67
CA GLY A 50 1.25 -6.78 -27.51
C GLY A 50 0.04 -6.25 -26.70
N THR A 51 -0.06 -6.61 -25.46
CA THR A 51 -1.15 -6.22 -24.54
C THR A 51 -0.60 -5.67 -23.23
N THR A 52 0.39 -6.33 -22.65
CA THR A 52 0.94 -6.03 -21.33
C THR A 52 2.41 -5.65 -21.41
N LEU A 53 2.79 -4.55 -20.76
CA LEU A 53 4.18 -4.21 -20.44
C LEU A 53 4.51 -4.83 -19.07
N GLU A 54 5.43 -5.76 -19.05
CA GLU A 54 5.86 -6.46 -17.84
C GLU A 54 7.29 -6.06 -17.46
N LEU A 55 7.50 -5.70 -16.20
CA LEU A 55 8.79 -5.42 -15.58
C LEU A 55 9.01 -6.46 -14.48
N THR A 56 9.84 -7.47 -14.75
CA THR A 56 9.97 -8.67 -13.89
C THR A 56 11.11 -8.61 -12.88
N THR A 57 11.85 -7.51 -12.82
CA THR A 57 12.94 -7.35 -11.85
C THR A 57 12.40 -7.00 -10.47
N SER A 58 12.84 -7.71 -9.43
CA SER A 58 12.57 -7.32 -8.04
C SER A 58 13.06 -5.89 -7.80
N GLY A 59 12.15 -5.01 -7.36
CA GLY A 59 12.42 -3.58 -7.24
C GLY A 59 12.35 -2.78 -8.55
N GLY A 60 11.95 -3.42 -9.66
CA GLY A 60 11.67 -2.73 -10.92
C GLY A 60 10.36 -1.96 -10.83
N GLY A 61 10.32 -0.78 -11.41
CA GLY A 61 9.14 0.07 -11.43
C GLY A 61 9.18 1.11 -12.53
N LEU A 62 8.07 1.81 -12.72
CA LEU A 62 7.99 2.91 -13.67
C LEU A 62 8.52 4.20 -13.04
N LYS A 63 9.73 4.59 -13.43
CA LYS A 63 10.34 5.84 -13.01
C LYS A 63 9.87 7.00 -13.89
N MET A 64 9.21 7.98 -13.31
CA MET A 64 8.54 9.04 -14.05
C MET A 64 9.36 10.32 -14.24
N ASP A 65 10.53 10.44 -13.65
CA ASP A 65 11.29 11.71 -13.64
C ASP A 65 12.75 11.63 -14.10
N GLY A 66 13.25 10.47 -14.45
CA GLY A 66 14.63 10.28 -14.92
C GLY A 66 15.72 10.47 -13.85
N LEU A 67 15.40 10.75 -12.59
CA LEU A 67 16.34 10.88 -11.48
C LEU A 67 16.67 9.51 -10.83
N ALA A 68 17.53 9.51 -9.81
CA ALA A 68 17.93 8.29 -9.12
C ALA A 68 16.72 7.55 -8.52
N SER A 69 16.81 6.23 -8.40
CA SER A 69 15.72 5.36 -7.93
C SER A 69 15.21 5.67 -6.52
N SER A 70 15.94 6.46 -5.74
CA SER A 70 15.50 7.00 -4.46
C SER A 70 14.58 8.21 -4.57
N ASN A 71 14.19 8.59 -5.79
CA ASN A 71 13.34 9.74 -6.00
C ASN A 71 11.88 9.40 -5.67
N ALA A 72 11.21 10.33 -4.98
CA ALA A 72 9.81 10.22 -4.58
C ALA A 72 8.80 10.13 -5.77
N ASN A 73 9.27 10.40 -7.00
CA ASN A 73 8.43 10.37 -8.21
C ASN A 73 8.47 9.01 -8.94
N THR A 74 9.15 8.00 -8.41
CA THR A 74 9.12 6.65 -8.97
C THR A 74 7.85 5.95 -8.49
N LEU A 75 7.03 5.46 -9.43
CA LEU A 75 5.90 4.60 -9.12
C LEU A 75 6.38 3.13 -9.06
N ASP A 76 7.18 2.82 -8.07
CA ASP A 76 7.81 1.51 -7.86
C ASP A 76 7.32 0.77 -6.62
N ASP A 77 6.39 1.37 -5.90
CA ASP A 77 5.95 0.90 -4.59
C ASP A 77 4.42 0.73 -4.56
N TYR A 78 3.91 -0.12 -5.47
CA TYR A 78 2.54 -0.59 -5.42
C TYR A 78 2.49 -1.93 -4.71
N GLU A 79 1.70 -2.01 -3.65
CA GLU A 79 1.56 -3.20 -2.84
C GLU A 79 0.12 -3.37 -2.37
N GLU A 80 -0.37 -4.58 -2.44
CA GLU A 80 -1.66 -4.99 -1.89
C GLU A 80 -1.45 -6.15 -0.94
N GLY A 81 -2.28 -6.21 0.10
CA GLY A 81 -2.20 -7.32 1.04
C GLY A 81 -3.22 -7.24 2.14
N THR A 82 -2.98 -8.02 3.16
CA THR A 82 -3.79 -8.06 4.37
C THR A 82 -2.95 -7.77 5.60
N TRP A 83 -3.60 -7.31 6.65
CA TRP A 83 -2.99 -7.06 7.95
C TRP A 83 -3.93 -7.49 9.08
N THR A 84 -3.38 -7.83 10.22
CA THR A 84 -4.14 -8.26 11.38
C THR A 84 -4.36 -7.09 12.33
N ALA A 85 -5.61 -6.72 12.52
CA ALA A 85 -5.99 -5.65 13.43
C ALA A 85 -5.90 -6.11 14.89
N ALA A 86 -5.30 -5.28 15.71
CA ALA A 86 -5.28 -5.43 17.15
C ALA A 86 -5.77 -4.14 17.81
N PHE A 87 -6.08 -4.21 19.11
CA PHE A 87 -6.58 -3.05 19.84
C PHE A 87 -5.80 -2.83 21.12
N THR A 88 -5.58 -1.56 21.45
CA THR A 88 -5.09 -1.13 22.74
C THR A 88 -6.11 -0.23 23.41
N THR A 89 -6.18 -0.30 24.73
CA THR A 89 -7.11 0.41 25.59
C THR A 89 -6.37 1.10 26.74
N GLY A 90 -7.01 2.02 27.42
CA GLY A 90 -6.45 2.64 28.63
C GLY A 90 -6.38 1.68 29.83
N GLY A 91 -7.22 0.67 29.86
CA GLY A 91 -7.24 -0.39 30.86
C GLY A 91 -8.16 -1.53 30.42
N GLY A 92 -7.96 -2.71 30.97
CA GLY A 92 -8.65 -3.91 30.49
C GLY A 92 -8.17 -4.37 29.11
N THR A 93 -8.94 -5.21 28.44
CA THR A 93 -8.57 -5.77 27.13
C THR A 93 -9.73 -5.84 26.17
N ILE A 94 -9.44 -5.67 24.88
CA ILE A 94 -10.31 -5.95 23.74
C ILE A 94 -9.49 -6.77 22.75
N ALA A 95 -9.95 -7.96 22.41
CA ALA A 95 -9.35 -8.80 21.41
C ALA A 95 -10.40 -9.21 20.38
N PRO A 96 -10.20 -8.94 19.09
CA PRO A 96 -11.09 -9.42 18.04
C PRO A 96 -10.99 -10.93 17.89
N ASN A 97 -12.02 -11.54 17.32
CA ASN A 97 -11.97 -12.93 16.92
C ASN A 97 -11.00 -13.08 15.74
N THR A 98 -10.10 -14.06 15.82
CA THR A 98 -9.07 -14.31 14.81
C THR A 98 -9.62 -14.69 13.43
N SER A 99 -10.90 -15.02 13.33
CA SER A 99 -11.58 -15.23 12.04
C SER A 99 -12.06 -13.93 11.39
N TYR A 100 -12.03 -12.80 12.11
CA TYR A 100 -12.59 -11.51 11.68
C TYR A 100 -11.65 -10.32 11.99
N ASP A 101 -10.37 -10.57 12.18
CA ASP A 101 -9.36 -9.55 12.50
C ASP A 101 -8.45 -9.17 11.32
N THR A 102 -8.65 -9.84 10.18
CA THR A 102 -7.84 -9.63 8.99
C THR A 102 -8.50 -8.65 8.04
N LEU A 103 -7.83 -7.53 7.78
CA LEU A 103 -8.28 -6.43 6.93
C LEU A 103 -7.38 -6.29 5.71
N ASN A 104 -7.86 -5.56 4.71
CA ASN A 104 -7.12 -5.32 3.48
C ASN A 104 -6.35 -3.99 3.53
N TYR A 105 -5.27 -3.93 2.76
CA TYR A 105 -4.60 -2.67 2.45
C TYR A 105 -4.17 -2.58 0.99
N THR A 106 -4.01 -1.35 0.54
CA THR A 106 -3.34 -1.00 -0.72
C THR A 106 -2.37 0.15 -0.44
N LYS A 107 -1.15 0.03 -0.93
CA LYS A 107 -0.10 1.06 -0.82
C LYS A 107 0.33 1.51 -2.21
N ILE A 108 0.45 2.82 -2.39
CA ILE A 108 0.99 3.43 -3.61
C ILE A 108 1.99 4.51 -3.17
N GLY A 109 3.27 4.24 -3.35
CA GLY A 109 4.31 5.06 -2.77
C GLY A 109 4.14 5.14 -1.24
N ARG A 110 3.95 6.33 -0.70
CA ARG A 110 3.72 6.52 0.74
C ARG A 110 2.24 6.48 1.15
N LEU A 111 1.33 6.51 0.18
CA LEU A 111 -0.10 6.52 0.47
C LEU A 111 -0.59 5.11 0.76
N VAL A 112 -1.11 4.89 1.94
CA VAL A 112 -1.67 3.61 2.40
C VAL A 112 -3.16 3.79 2.65
N ASN A 113 -3.97 2.97 2.01
CA ASN A 113 -5.39 2.80 2.36
C ASN A 113 -5.56 1.47 3.08
N VAL A 114 -6.26 1.49 4.20
CA VAL A 114 -6.68 0.30 4.95
C VAL A 114 -8.19 0.27 5.07
N SER A 115 -8.79 -0.90 4.89
CA SER A 115 -10.24 -1.04 4.99
C SER A 115 -10.65 -2.43 5.46
N GLY A 116 -11.77 -2.50 6.16
CA GLY A 116 -12.36 -3.78 6.56
C GLY A 116 -13.31 -3.68 7.74
N ASN A 117 -13.73 -4.85 8.20
CA ASN A 117 -14.61 -5.04 9.34
C ASN A 117 -13.94 -5.97 10.36
N VAL A 118 -13.95 -5.57 11.60
CA VAL A 118 -13.48 -6.37 12.75
C VAL A 118 -14.68 -6.70 13.62
N ASP A 119 -14.78 -7.94 14.08
CA ASP A 119 -15.97 -8.46 14.75
C ASP A 119 -15.62 -9.51 15.81
N GLY A 120 -16.63 -9.91 16.59
CA GLY A 120 -16.53 -11.02 17.53
C GLY A 120 -15.55 -10.76 18.68
N PHE A 121 -15.64 -9.60 19.29
CA PHE A 121 -14.71 -9.21 20.35
C PHE A 121 -14.83 -10.05 21.62
N THR A 122 -13.68 -10.39 22.19
CA THR A 122 -13.55 -10.81 23.59
C THR A 122 -13.11 -9.59 24.41
N VAL A 123 -13.89 -9.24 25.42
CA VAL A 123 -13.66 -8.03 26.22
C VAL A 123 -13.50 -8.39 27.69
N SER A 124 -12.60 -7.67 28.37
CA SER A 124 -12.43 -7.76 29.81
C SER A 124 -12.28 -6.36 30.42
N THR A 125 -13.37 -5.83 30.96
CA THR A 125 -13.46 -4.50 31.59
C THR A 125 -12.66 -3.40 30.89
N PRO A 126 -12.86 -3.18 29.55
CA PRO A 126 -12.07 -2.19 28.83
C PRO A 126 -12.46 -0.78 29.27
N THR A 127 -11.47 0.10 29.35
CA THR A 127 -11.65 1.50 29.74
C THR A 127 -10.73 2.42 28.97
N GLY A 128 -11.07 3.71 28.93
CA GLY A 128 -10.26 4.75 28.30
C GLY A 128 -10.36 4.77 26.78
N SER A 129 -9.32 5.27 26.13
CA SER A 129 -9.26 5.38 24.67
C SER A 129 -9.21 4.02 24.00
N LEU A 130 -9.71 3.96 22.78
CA LEU A 130 -9.62 2.78 21.92
C LEU A 130 -8.70 3.13 20.74
N THR A 131 -7.64 2.36 20.56
CA THR A 131 -6.74 2.51 19.42
C THR A 131 -6.60 1.19 18.68
N MET A 132 -6.91 1.19 17.39
CA MET A 132 -6.64 0.07 16.50
C MET A 132 -5.18 0.13 16.09
N THR A 133 -4.48 -0.97 16.25
CA THR A 133 -3.04 -1.15 16.00
C THR A 133 -2.79 -2.33 15.07
N GLY A 134 -1.52 -2.62 14.79
CA GLY A 134 -1.14 -3.69 13.86
C GLY A 134 -1.11 -3.25 12.41
N LEU A 135 -1.17 -1.94 12.13
CA LEU A 135 -1.13 -1.38 10.78
C LEU A 135 0.01 -1.97 9.95
N PRO A 136 -0.19 -2.20 8.64
CA PRO A 136 0.83 -2.81 7.77
C PRO A 136 2.08 -1.93 7.62
N PHE A 137 1.91 -0.62 7.75
CA PHE A 137 2.99 0.37 7.71
C PHE A 137 2.79 1.39 8.82
N ALA A 138 3.89 1.81 9.43
CA ALA A 138 3.84 2.86 10.45
C ALA A 138 3.31 4.17 9.84
N ILE A 139 2.47 4.88 10.56
CA ILE A 139 2.02 6.22 10.18
C ILE A 139 3.23 7.17 10.28
N ALA A 140 3.42 8.03 9.28
CA ALA A 140 4.44 9.05 9.32
C ALA A 140 4.25 9.94 10.57
N ASP A 141 5.36 10.36 11.18
CA ASP A 141 5.35 11.34 12.28
C ASP A 141 6.18 12.55 11.84
N THR A 142 5.52 13.51 11.24
CA THR A 142 6.16 14.73 10.74
C THR A 142 6.11 15.83 11.77
N ALA A 143 7.17 16.64 11.84
CA ALA A 143 7.24 17.77 12.76
C ALA A 143 6.10 18.79 12.55
N GLU A 144 5.67 18.95 11.31
CA GLU A 144 4.56 19.83 10.91
C GLU A 144 3.17 19.24 11.17
N ARG A 145 3.11 18.00 11.67
CA ARG A 145 1.85 17.24 11.90
C ARG A 145 0.95 17.11 10.65
N SER A 146 1.54 17.20 9.48
CA SER A 146 0.83 16.98 8.20
C SER A 146 0.36 15.53 7.98
N ASP A 147 0.87 14.62 8.80
CA ASP A 147 0.49 13.20 8.91
C ASP A 147 -0.80 12.99 9.72
N ARG A 148 -1.25 14.01 10.45
CA ARG A 148 -2.44 13.93 11.31
C ARG A 148 -3.69 14.29 10.54
N GLY A 149 -4.67 13.42 10.63
CA GLY A 149 -5.94 13.60 9.95
C GLY A 149 -7.04 12.80 10.64
N CYS A 150 -8.14 12.65 9.97
CA CYS A 150 -9.26 11.83 10.39
C CYS A 150 -9.54 10.74 9.36
N PHE A 151 -10.20 9.70 9.80
CA PHE A 151 -10.64 8.60 8.96
C PHE A 151 -12.09 8.24 9.23
N PHE A 152 -12.71 7.54 8.29
CA PHE A 152 -14.07 7.07 8.46
C PHE A 152 -14.11 5.79 9.29
N VAL A 153 -14.95 5.78 10.31
CA VAL A 153 -15.19 4.64 11.18
C VAL A 153 -16.66 4.54 11.54
N THR A 154 -17.19 3.34 11.53
CA THR A 154 -18.51 3.03 12.09
C THR A 154 -18.41 1.83 13.01
N ALA A 155 -19.27 1.77 14.00
CA ALA A 155 -19.44 0.59 14.84
C ALA A 155 -20.92 0.33 15.08
N SER A 156 -21.26 -0.86 15.50
CA SER A 156 -22.60 -1.23 15.93
C SER A 156 -22.52 -2.23 17.08
N GLY A 157 -23.60 -2.40 17.79
CA GLY A 157 -23.61 -3.22 18.98
C GLY A 157 -22.88 -2.57 20.16
N LEU A 158 -22.81 -1.25 20.20
CA LEU A 158 -22.18 -0.52 21.30
C LEU A 158 -23.05 -0.53 22.54
N VAL A 159 -22.43 -0.56 23.71
CA VAL A 159 -23.12 -0.67 25.02
C VAL A 159 -24.13 0.45 25.23
N SER A 160 -23.79 1.69 24.86
CA SER A 160 -24.67 2.86 25.09
C SER A 160 -25.42 3.35 23.86
N GLY A 161 -25.34 2.65 22.72
CA GLY A 161 -25.99 3.07 21.48
C GLY A 161 -25.40 4.35 20.87
N GLU A 162 -24.17 4.69 21.22
CA GLU A 162 -23.46 5.84 20.65
C GLU A 162 -23.10 5.57 19.19
N ASP A 163 -23.60 6.40 18.29
CA ASP A 163 -23.47 6.23 16.85
C ASP A 163 -22.62 7.33 16.16
N ASN A 164 -22.16 8.32 16.91
CA ASN A 164 -21.34 9.40 16.38
C ASN A 164 -19.85 9.14 16.63
N LEU A 165 -19.25 8.34 15.77
CA LEU A 165 -17.85 7.97 15.87
C LEU A 165 -16.95 8.91 15.06
N MET A 166 -15.75 9.14 15.60
CA MET A 166 -14.68 9.91 14.95
C MET A 166 -13.38 9.11 14.99
N GLY A 167 -12.78 8.95 13.80
CA GLY A 167 -11.46 8.36 13.68
C GLY A 167 -10.37 9.42 13.56
N GLN A 168 -9.27 9.27 14.29
CA GLN A 168 -8.11 10.16 14.24
C GLN A 168 -6.82 9.35 14.12
N PHE A 169 -5.86 9.87 13.38
CA PHE A 169 -4.52 9.30 13.33
C PHE A 169 -3.72 9.73 14.55
N ASN A 170 -3.00 8.77 15.14
CA ASN A 170 -2.03 9.05 16.18
C ASN A 170 -0.62 8.79 15.64
N ALA A 171 0.22 9.81 15.67
CA ALA A 171 1.61 9.72 15.25
C ALA A 171 2.31 8.51 15.91
N GLY A 172 2.89 7.66 15.08
CA GLY A 172 3.65 6.49 15.54
C GLY A 172 2.83 5.37 16.17
N GLY A 173 1.48 5.49 16.23
CA GLY A 173 0.75 4.56 17.07
C GLY A 173 -0.42 3.80 16.46
N GLY A 174 -1.24 4.40 15.64
CA GLY A 174 -2.41 3.71 15.12
C GLY A 174 -3.62 4.61 14.88
N LEU A 175 -4.77 3.96 14.73
CA LEU A 175 -6.06 4.59 14.43
C LEU A 175 -6.85 4.76 15.74
N VAL A 176 -6.90 5.97 16.27
CA VAL A 176 -7.67 6.28 17.49
C VAL A 176 -9.15 6.43 17.14
N ILE A 177 -9.99 5.70 17.82
CA ILE A 177 -11.44 5.74 17.67
C ILE A 177 -12.04 6.44 18.87
N ASN A 178 -12.79 7.50 18.61
CA ASN A 178 -13.48 8.29 19.62
C ASN A 178 -14.97 8.32 19.31
N TYR A 179 -15.79 8.66 20.31
CA TYR A 179 -17.20 9.00 20.09
C TYR A 179 -17.51 10.41 20.58
N GLY A 180 -18.42 11.06 19.90
CA GLY A 180 -18.89 12.38 20.31
C GLY A 180 -20.11 12.26 21.22
N ASN A 181 -19.99 12.72 22.43
CA ASN A 181 -21.09 12.71 23.42
C ASN A 181 -21.90 14.02 23.47
N GLY A 182 -21.95 14.76 22.38
CA GLY A 182 -22.82 15.95 22.22
C GLY A 182 -22.54 17.13 23.17
N GLY A 183 -21.51 17.07 23.96
CA GLY A 183 -21.13 18.06 24.97
C GLY A 183 -19.71 18.56 24.80
N THR A 184 -19.58 19.85 24.90
CA THR A 184 -18.39 20.66 25.07
C THR A 184 -17.07 19.92 25.25
N GLY A 185 -16.31 19.84 24.17
CA GLY A 185 -14.88 19.60 24.25
C GLY A 185 -14.45 18.15 24.21
N GLY A 186 -14.23 17.76 23.01
CA GLY A 186 -13.22 16.85 22.55
C GLY A 186 -12.82 15.66 23.38
N GLY A 187 -12.82 14.59 22.73
CA GLY A 187 -11.99 13.48 23.10
C GLY A 187 -12.68 12.47 23.95
N GLY A 188 -13.16 11.49 23.29
CA GLY A 188 -13.73 10.30 23.78
C GLY A 188 -13.14 9.71 25.03
N ALA A 189 -13.64 10.13 26.15
CA ALA A 189 -13.47 9.38 27.37
C ALA A 189 -14.19 8.05 27.17
N SER A 190 -13.44 6.96 27.14
CA SER A 190 -13.95 5.60 27.28
C SER A 190 -14.65 4.97 26.07
N MET A 191 -14.18 5.24 24.83
CA MET A 191 -14.65 4.45 23.68
C MET A 191 -14.43 2.95 23.89
N ALA A 192 -13.36 2.56 24.56
CA ALA A 192 -13.10 1.17 24.87
C ALA A 192 -14.25 0.54 25.68
N ALA A 193 -14.85 1.26 26.63
CA ALA A 193 -15.96 0.77 27.45
C ALA A 193 -17.28 0.58 26.66
N GLN A 194 -17.36 1.09 25.44
CA GLN A 194 -18.53 0.91 24.58
C GLN A 194 -18.51 -0.40 23.79
N ILE A 195 -17.33 -1.06 23.71
CA ILE A 195 -17.17 -2.31 22.98
C ILE A 195 -17.53 -3.49 23.86
N ASP A 196 -18.39 -4.36 23.35
CA ASP A 196 -18.73 -5.65 23.95
C ASP A 196 -18.56 -6.80 22.94
N ALA A 197 -18.93 -8.02 23.35
CA ALA A 197 -18.81 -9.21 22.51
C ALA A 197 -19.70 -9.18 21.24
N GLY A 198 -20.74 -8.36 21.23
CA GLY A 198 -21.66 -8.19 20.08
C GLY A 198 -21.29 -7.01 19.18
N SER A 199 -20.25 -6.28 19.53
CA SER A 199 -19.82 -5.13 18.74
C SER A 199 -19.09 -5.54 17.48
N TYR A 200 -19.15 -4.68 16.45
CA TYR A 200 -18.23 -4.71 15.30
C TYR A 200 -17.78 -3.30 14.95
N ILE A 201 -16.60 -3.19 14.33
CA ILE A 201 -16.00 -1.93 13.90
C ILE A 201 -15.64 -2.05 12.43
N ARG A 202 -16.11 -1.10 11.63
CA ARG A 202 -15.71 -0.91 10.23
C ARG A 202 -14.83 0.31 10.10
N VAL A 203 -13.75 0.16 9.37
CA VAL A 203 -12.77 1.22 9.14
C VAL A 203 -12.48 1.39 7.65
N ASN A 204 -12.34 2.64 7.24
CA ASN A 204 -11.70 3.02 5.98
C ASN A 204 -10.81 4.22 6.28
N ALA A 205 -9.51 4.00 6.20
CA ALA A 205 -8.52 5.00 6.57
C ALA A 205 -7.44 5.10 5.50
N THR A 206 -7.06 6.34 5.17
CA THR A 206 -5.96 6.62 4.26
C THR A 206 -4.95 7.50 4.96
N TYR A 207 -3.68 7.08 4.98
CA TYR A 207 -2.59 7.78 5.66
C TYR A 207 -1.30 7.73 4.86
N CYS A 208 -0.33 8.58 5.24
CA CYS A 208 1.03 8.51 4.72
C CYS A 208 1.88 7.62 5.60
N ALA A 209 2.54 6.63 5.00
CA ALA A 209 3.51 5.79 5.69
C ALA A 209 4.80 6.57 6.01
N ALA A 210 5.46 6.17 7.10
CA ALA A 210 6.83 6.57 7.38
C ALA A 210 7.77 6.10 6.25
N THR A 211 8.78 6.89 5.96
CA THR A 211 9.85 6.55 5.00
C THR A 211 10.91 5.68 5.64
#